data_a31b2e9467edee05316eb85006460b07
#
_entry.id   a31b2e9467edee05316eb85006460b07
#
_cell.length_a   1.000
_cell.length_b   1.000
_cell.length_c   1.000
_cell.angle_alpha   90.00
_cell.angle_beta   90.00
_cell.angle_gamma   90.00
#
_symmetry.space_group_name_H-M   'P 1'
#
loop_
_entity.id
_entity.type
_entity.pdbx_description
1 polymer ?
#
loop_
_entity_poly.entity_id
_entity_poly.type
_entity_poly.pdbx_seq_one_letter_code
_entity_poly.pdbx_strand_id
1 'polypeptide(L)'
;MNKGGQERELALQLLENFRSGQDIPAEQIKKRIKINARQAQMILDQLNYDKEHEENEQIIRVGHTYPGIEIVHFCSNDLMKEKWKSFDINRPIGEVMFWQYIAPIIYEIQEYAGCQYVYLFAADTSEDENLINYYNAALKFEQPAKVGTNKPRYDLCCVFMCQDVNELRKNRHEYFDNFNI
;
A
#
# COMPACT_ATOMS: atom_id res chain seq x y z
N MET A 1 8.40 -0.59 26.43
CA MET A 1 9.29 -0.43 25.24
C MET A 1 8.48 -0.83 24.02
N ASN A 2 8.38 0.05 23.05
CA ASN A 2 7.48 -0.09 21.91
C ASN A 2 8.09 -1.09 20.88
N LYS A 3 7.44 -2.25 20.64
CA LYS A 3 7.95 -3.28 19.71
C LYS A 3 8.23 -2.74 18.30
N GLY A 4 7.42 -1.81 17.80
CA GLY A 4 7.61 -1.19 16.49
C GLY A 4 8.88 -0.32 16.38
N GLY A 5 9.37 0.25 17.48
CA GLY A 5 10.62 1.00 17.49
C GLY A 5 11.85 0.09 17.32
N GLN A 6 11.83 -1.10 17.92
CA GLN A 6 12.93 -2.06 17.81
C GLN A 6 13.04 -2.70 16.41
N GLU A 7 11.89 -2.98 15.79
CA GLU A 7 11.83 -3.52 14.42
C GLU A 7 12.35 -2.51 13.39
N ARG A 8 12.00 -1.23 13.57
CA ARG A 8 12.49 -0.14 12.73
C ARG A 8 14.00 0.06 12.86
N GLU A 9 14.52 0.03 14.10
CA GLU A 9 15.95 0.18 14.36
C GLU A 9 16.77 -0.99 13.79
N LEU A 10 16.23 -2.22 13.86
CA LEU A 10 16.80 -3.41 13.23
C LEU A 10 16.79 -3.32 11.69
N ALA A 11 15.72 -2.81 11.10
CA ALA A 11 15.64 -2.60 9.65
C ALA A 11 16.67 -1.55 9.18
N LEU A 12 16.87 -0.47 9.94
CA LEU A 12 17.88 0.54 9.65
C LEU A 12 19.30 -0.02 9.77
N GLN A 13 19.59 -0.85 10.79
CA GLN A 13 20.88 -1.53 10.92
C GLN A 13 21.15 -2.51 9.77
N LEU A 14 20.12 -3.23 9.29
CA LEU A 14 20.26 -4.11 8.13
C LEU A 14 20.53 -3.31 6.84
N LEU A 15 19.87 -2.16 6.68
CA LEU A 15 20.14 -1.20 5.60
C LEU A 15 21.58 -0.68 5.63
N GLU A 16 22.07 -0.33 6.78
CA GLU A 16 23.42 0.20 6.97
C GLU A 16 24.50 -0.86 6.70
N ASN A 17 24.26 -2.10 7.14
CA ASN A 17 25.14 -3.24 6.85
C ASN A 17 25.15 -3.59 5.35
N PHE A 18 24.02 -3.47 4.67
CA PHE A 18 23.93 -3.69 3.22
C PHE A 18 24.65 -2.59 2.43
N ARG A 19 24.50 -1.33 2.81
CA ARG A 19 25.23 -0.19 2.22
C ARG A 19 26.74 -0.32 2.39
N SER A 20 27.19 -0.99 3.44
CA SER A 20 28.62 -1.30 3.67
C SER A 20 29.15 -2.51 2.88
N GLY A 21 28.36 -3.08 1.96
CA GLY A 21 28.76 -4.15 1.05
C GLY A 21 28.63 -5.57 1.61
N GLN A 22 27.88 -5.76 2.69
CA GLN A 22 27.58 -7.09 3.22
C GLN A 22 26.33 -7.65 2.55
N ASP A 23 26.46 -8.76 1.82
CA ASP A 23 25.33 -9.52 1.30
C ASP A 23 24.53 -10.12 2.45
N ILE A 24 23.25 -9.71 2.56
CA ILE A 24 22.34 -10.24 3.58
C ILE A 24 21.29 -11.10 2.89
N PRO A 25 21.31 -12.44 3.06
CA PRO A 25 20.28 -13.32 2.49
C PRO A 25 18.89 -13.03 3.04
N ALA A 26 17.86 -13.17 2.20
CA ALA A 26 16.45 -12.96 2.58
C ALA A 26 16.04 -13.71 3.85
N GLU A 27 16.56 -14.92 4.05
CA GLU A 27 16.34 -15.73 5.25
C GLU A 27 16.87 -15.08 6.54
N GLN A 28 17.94 -14.33 6.48
CA GLN A 28 18.46 -13.62 7.65
C GLN A 28 17.61 -12.40 7.99
N ILE A 29 17.09 -11.69 6.98
CA ILE A 29 16.17 -10.57 7.15
C ILE A 29 14.88 -11.10 7.81
N LYS A 30 14.28 -12.13 7.24
CA LYS A 30 13.08 -12.79 7.78
C LYS A 30 13.25 -13.20 9.25
N LYS A 31 14.37 -13.83 9.58
CA LYS A 31 14.64 -14.33 10.94
C LYS A 31 14.81 -13.21 11.97
N ARG A 32 15.43 -12.09 11.57
CA ARG A 32 15.73 -10.97 12.48
C ARG A 32 14.55 -10.04 12.72
N ILE A 33 13.77 -9.72 11.69
CA ILE A 33 12.66 -8.75 11.78
C ILE A 33 11.28 -9.42 11.74
N LYS A 34 11.22 -10.76 11.78
CA LYS A 34 9.97 -11.55 11.79
C LYS A 34 8.99 -11.18 10.69
N ILE A 35 9.49 -10.93 9.51
CA ILE A 35 8.71 -10.68 8.30
C ILE A 35 8.54 -11.97 7.50
N ASN A 36 7.55 -12.02 6.61
CA ASN A 36 7.37 -13.15 5.70
C ASN A 36 8.41 -13.14 4.56
N ALA A 37 8.51 -14.26 3.82
CA ALA A 37 9.49 -14.40 2.76
C ALA A 37 9.33 -13.37 1.64
N ARG A 38 8.08 -12.99 1.31
CA ARG A 38 7.80 -11.96 0.30
C ARG A 38 8.28 -10.59 0.74
N GLN A 39 8.02 -10.20 1.98
CA GLN A 39 8.49 -8.93 2.53
C GLN A 39 10.02 -8.86 2.57
N ALA A 40 10.67 -9.97 2.94
CA ALA A 40 12.13 -10.06 2.91
C ALA A 40 12.68 -9.87 1.49
N GLN A 41 12.05 -10.48 0.48
CA GLN A 41 12.44 -10.33 -0.91
C GLN A 41 12.23 -8.90 -1.40
N MET A 42 11.10 -8.28 -1.08
CA MET A 42 10.82 -6.88 -1.44
C MET A 42 11.86 -5.91 -0.86
N ILE A 43 12.32 -6.13 0.38
CA ILE A 43 13.38 -5.32 0.99
C ILE A 43 14.68 -5.48 0.21
N LEU A 44 15.06 -6.71 -0.15
CA LEU A 44 16.26 -6.97 -0.94
C LEU A 44 16.19 -6.34 -2.33
N ASP A 45 15.05 -6.49 -3.01
CA ASP A 45 14.85 -5.91 -4.33
C ASP A 45 14.95 -4.38 -4.29
N GLN A 46 14.39 -3.75 -3.26
CA GLN A 46 14.50 -2.30 -3.07
C GLN A 46 15.95 -1.87 -2.79
N LEU A 47 16.67 -2.61 -1.95
CA LEU A 47 18.05 -2.32 -1.63
C LEU A 47 18.96 -2.47 -2.86
N ASN A 48 18.74 -3.49 -3.67
CA ASN A 48 19.47 -3.68 -4.93
C ASN A 48 19.14 -2.57 -5.94
N TYR A 49 17.88 -2.17 -6.03
CA TYR A 49 17.47 -1.04 -6.87
C TYR A 49 18.16 0.26 -6.46
N ASP A 50 18.18 0.57 -5.17
CA ASP A 50 18.81 1.78 -4.64
C ASP A 50 20.33 1.76 -4.92
N LYS A 51 21.00 0.60 -4.78
CA LYS A 51 22.43 0.43 -5.06
C LYS A 51 22.76 0.65 -6.54
N GLU A 52 21.99 0.07 -7.44
CA GLU A 52 22.18 0.25 -8.90
C GLU A 52 21.94 1.71 -9.34
N HIS A 53 21.09 2.46 -8.62
CA HIS A 53 20.75 3.85 -8.95
C HIS A 53 21.68 4.87 -8.29
N GLU A 54 22.29 4.57 -7.15
CA GLU A 54 23.36 5.41 -6.54
C GLU A 54 24.62 5.46 -7.44
N GLU A 55 24.90 4.39 -8.19
CA GLU A 55 26.02 4.36 -9.14
C GLU A 55 25.71 5.10 -10.46
N ASN A 56 24.44 5.39 -10.76
CA ASN A 56 23.97 5.97 -12.03
C ASN A 56 23.25 7.33 -11.87
N GLU A 57 23.65 8.17 -10.95
CA GLU A 57 22.97 9.46 -10.66
C GLU A 57 22.82 10.45 -11.86
N GLN A 58 23.27 10.12 -13.04
CA GLN A 58 23.24 11.04 -14.20
C GLN A 58 22.11 10.81 -15.22
N ILE A 59 21.24 9.82 -15.03
CA ILE A 59 20.13 9.62 -15.98
C ILE A 59 18.79 9.75 -15.27
N ILE A 60 18.34 10.98 -15.09
CA ILE A 60 16.93 11.28 -14.81
C ILE A 60 16.12 10.92 -16.07
N ARG A 61 15.63 9.68 -16.13
CA ARG A 61 14.59 9.34 -17.11
C ARG A 61 13.30 9.98 -16.63
N VAL A 62 12.93 11.09 -17.27
CA VAL A 62 11.56 11.63 -17.15
C VAL A 62 10.63 10.63 -17.82
N GLY A 63 10.08 9.72 -17.03
CA GLY A 63 8.98 8.85 -17.44
C GLY A 63 7.68 9.65 -17.54
N HIS A 64 6.64 9.06 -18.08
CA HIS A 64 5.30 9.62 -17.98
C HIS A 64 4.89 9.68 -16.50
N THR A 65 4.63 10.90 -16.01
CA THR A 65 4.10 11.12 -14.67
C THR A 65 2.59 11.29 -14.76
N TYR A 66 1.87 10.55 -13.94
CA TYR A 66 0.42 10.65 -13.84
C TYR A 66 0.05 11.30 -12.51
N PRO A 67 -0.80 12.34 -12.52
CA PRO A 67 -1.26 12.95 -11.28
C PRO A 67 -2.14 11.96 -10.52
N GLY A 68 -1.84 11.76 -9.24
CA GLY A 68 -2.54 10.79 -8.40
C GLY A 68 -2.89 11.34 -7.02
N ILE A 69 -3.93 10.78 -6.41
CA ILE A 69 -4.36 11.04 -5.05
C ILE A 69 -3.85 9.90 -4.16
N GLU A 70 -3.07 10.22 -3.15
CA GLU A 70 -2.61 9.23 -2.18
C GLU A 70 -3.59 9.11 -1.01
N ILE A 71 -3.97 7.87 -0.68
CA ILE A 71 -4.63 7.54 0.58
C ILE A 71 -3.55 7.10 1.56
N VAL A 72 -3.10 8.03 2.40
CA VAL A 72 -1.97 7.80 3.32
C VAL A 72 -2.33 6.83 4.44
N HIS A 73 -3.53 6.96 5.02
CA HIS A 73 -4.00 6.10 6.10
C HIS A 73 -5.44 5.68 5.88
N PHE A 74 -5.65 4.38 5.75
CA PHE A 74 -6.96 3.79 5.71
C PHE A 74 -6.98 2.56 6.64
N CYS A 75 -7.54 2.74 7.82
CA CYS A 75 -7.59 1.69 8.84
C CYS A 75 -8.97 1.63 9.50
N SER A 76 -9.31 0.46 10.01
CA SER A 76 -10.55 0.26 10.76
C SER A 76 -10.41 0.79 12.19
N ASN A 77 -11.49 1.39 12.70
CA ASN A 77 -11.60 1.71 14.12
C ASN A 77 -12.24 0.54 14.86
N ASP A 78 -11.44 -0.17 15.65
CA ASP A 78 -11.90 -1.37 16.37
C ASP A 78 -13.04 -1.07 17.36
N LEU A 79 -13.07 0.12 17.93
CA LEU A 79 -14.15 0.54 18.84
C LEU A 79 -15.52 0.64 18.13
N MET A 80 -15.52 0.82 16.83
CA MET A 80 -16.74 0.92 16.03
C MET A 80 -17.23 -0.42 15.49
N LYS A 81 -16.42 -1.47 15.53
CA LYS A 81 -16.77 -2.79 14.97
C LYS A 81 -18.04 -3.39 15.61
N GLU A 82 -18.13 -3.34 16.94
CA GLU A 82 -19.31 -3.88 17.64
C GLU A 82 -20.58 -3.07 17.33
N LYS A 83 -20.45 -1.75 17.30
CA LYS A 83 -21.57 -0.87 16.92
C LYS A 83 -21.98 -1.10 15.48
N TRP A 84 -21.03 -1.35 14.57
CA TRP A 84 -21.32 -1.64 13.16
C TRP A 84 -22.14 -2.93 13.00
N LYS A 85 -21.79 -3.96 13.74
CA LYS A 85 -22.56 -5.23 13.73
C LYS A 85 -24.02 -5.04 14.13
N SER A 86 -24.31 -4.06 14.98
CA SER A 86 -25.69 -3.79 15.43
C SER A 86 -26.60 -3.18 14.37
N PHE A 87 -26.04 -2.72 13.24
CA PHE A 87 -26.82 -2.16 12.13
C PHE A 87 -27.31 -3.22 11.13
N ASP A 88 -26.97 -4.49 11.33
CA ASP A 88 -27.33 -5.62 10.44
C ASP A 88 -26.88 -5.43 8.98
N ILE A 89 -25.81 -4.68 8.78
CA ILE A 89 -25.21 -4.46 7.47
C ILE A 89 -24.21 -5.59 7.19
N ASN A 90 -24.50 -6.42 6.21
CA ASN A 90 -23.66 -7.56 5.83
C ASN A 90 -22.45 -7.15 4.96
N ARG A 91 -21.78 -6.04 5.33
CA ARG A 91 -20.59 -5.53 4.64
C ARG A 91 -19.60 -4.96 5.65
N PRO A 92 -18.30 -5.10 5.44
CA PRO A 92 -17.28 -4.47 6.29
C PRO A 92 -17.44 -2.96 6.32
N ILE A 93 -17.28 -2.35 7.52
CA ILE A 93 -17.38 -0.90 7.70
C ILE A 93 -16.43 -0.13 6.77
N GLY A 94 -15.19 -0.62 6.59
CA GLY A 94 -14.19 0.01 5.71
C GLY A 94 -14.65 0.06 4.26
N GLU A 95 -15.27 -1.01 3.77
CA GLU A 95 -15.82 -1.09 2.41
C GLU A 95 -16.92 -0.04 2.20
N VAL A 96 -17.88 0.01 3.11
CA VAL A 96 -18.98 0.98 3.02
C VAL A 96 -18.47 2.42 3.12
N MET A 97 -17.55 2.69 4.05
CA MET A 97 -16.94 4.02 4.21
C MET A 97 -16.18 4.45 2.97
N PHE A 98 -15.45 3.53 2.33
CA PHE A 98 -14.73 3.83 1.11
C PHE A 98 -15.68 4.22 -0.03
N TRP A 99 -16.64 3.36 -0.35
CA TRP A 99 -17.53 3.58 -1.49
C TRP A 99 -18.52 4.73 -1.26
N GLN A 100 -19.00 4.91 -0.04
CA GLN A 100 -20.00 5.92 0.28
C GLN A 100 -19.42 7.32 0.48
N TYR A 101 -18.23 7.42 1.08
CA TYR A 101 -17.69 8.72 1.50
C TYR A 101 -16.36 9.07 0.85
N ILE A 102 -15.42 8.13 0.76
CA ILE A 102 -14.08 8.44 0.25
C ILE A 102 -14.09 8.58 -1.27
N ALA A 103 -14.73 7.66 -1.99
CA ALA A 103 -14.79 7.71 -3.45
C ALA A 103 -15.43 9.00 -3.99
N PRO A 104 -16.53 9.55 -3.44
CA PRO A 104 -17.04 10.85 -3.84
C PRO A 104 -16.07 12.01 -3.66
N ILE A 105 -15.30 12.02 -2.55
CA ILE A 105 -14.29 13.04 -2.31
C ILE A 105 -13.17 12.96 -3.37
N ILE A 106 -12.76 11.74 -3.73
CA ILE A 106 -11.78 11.53 -4.81
C ILE A 106 -12.29 12.12 -6.14
N TYR A 107 -13.58 11.98 -6.45
CA TYR A 107 -14.16 12.56 -7.66
C TYR A 107 -14.16 14.10 -7.64
N GLU A 108 -14.47 14.70 -6.50
CA GLU A 108 -14.40 16.16 -6.34
C GLU A 108 -12.95 16.65 -6.55
N ILE A 109 -11.97 15.98 -5.96
CA ILE A 109 -10.56 16.32 -6.15
C ILE A 109 -10.15 16.16 -7.63
N GLN A 110 -10.62 15.11 -8.30
CA GLN A 110 -10.35 14.88 -9.71
C GLN A 110 -10.83 16.05 -10.57
N GLU A 111 -12.03 16.56 -10.31
CA GLU A 111 -12.61 17.68 -11.09
C GLU A 111 -11.77 18.95 -10.98
N TYR A 112 -11.14 19.21 -9.82
CA TYR A 112 -10.33 20.42 -9.62
C TYR A 112 -8.86 20.22 -9.96
N ALA A 113 -8.28 19.05 -9.67
CA ALA A 113 -6.86 18.80 -9.81
C ALA A 113 -6.48 17.96 -11.03
N GLY A 114 -7.45 17.36 -11.74
CA GLY A 114 -7.20 16.54 -12.92
C GLY A 114 -6.48 15.21 -12.61
N CYS A 115 -6.61 14.67 -11.40
CA CYS A 115 -5.96 13.43 -11.02
C CYS A 115 -6.53 12.24 -11.80
N GLN A 116 -5.64 11.37 -12.27
CA GLN A 116 -6.01 10.18 -13.05
C GLN A 116 -6.09 8.93 -12.18
N TYR A 117 -5.29 8.85 -11.13
CA TYR A 117 -5.18 7.69 -10.27
C TYR A 117 -5.43 8.03 -8.81
N VAL A 118 -6.00 7.08 -8.09
CA VAL A 118 -5.94 7.01 -6.64
C VAL A 118 -5.03 5.85 -6.25
N TYR A 119 -4.18 6.03 -5.25
CA TYR A 119 -3.23 5.01 -4.84
C TYR A 119 -3.01 4.98 -3.33
N LEU A 120 -2.48 3.87 -2.87
CA LEU A 120 -2.10 3.65 -1.48
C LEU A 120 -0.90 2.70 -1.41
N PHE A 121 -0.28 2.67 -0.24
CA PHE A 121 0.74 1.69 0.10
C PHE A 121 0.19 0.73 1.15
N ALA A 122 -0.08 -0.51 0.75
CA ALA A 122 -0.61 -1.53 1.64
C ALA A 122 0.49 -2.08 2.54
N ALA A 123 0.44 -1.73 3.83
CA ALA A 123 1.36 -2.23 4.86
C ALA A 123 0.87 -3.59 5.38
N ASP A 124 0.94 -4.63 4.56
CA ASP A 124 0.46 -5.96 4.93
C ASP A 124 1.57 -6.79 5.56
N THR A 125 1.39 -7.13 6.83
CA THR A 125 2.30 -7.99 7.60
C THR A 125 1.80 -9.41 7.76
N SER A 126 0.63 -9.75 7.19
CA SER A 126 0.06 -11.09 7.23
C SER A 126 0.74 -12.02 6.22
N GLU A 127 0.85 -13.31 6.56
CA GLU A 127 1.41 -14.32 5.64
C GLU A 127 0.50 -14.57 4.44
N ASP A 128 -0.81 -14.43 4.63
CA ASP A 128 -1.85 -14.68 3.62
C ASP A 128 -2.22 -13.43 2.80
N GLU A 129 -1.49 -12.33 2.95
CA GLU A 129 -1.76 -11.07 2.24
C GLU A 129 -3.19 -10.54 2.43
N ASN A 130 -3.73 -10.69 3.63
CA ASN A 130 -5.13 -10.40 3.93
C ASN A 130 -5.52 -8.96 3.61
N LEU A 131 -4.65 -7.99 3.90
CA LEU A 131 -4.91 -6.58 3.62
C LEU A 131 -4.85 -6.27 2.13
N ILE A 132 -3.87 -6.83 1.42
CA ILE A 132 -3.72 -6.70 -0.03
C ILE A 132 -4.94 -7.30 -0.74
N ASN A 133 -5.33 -8.51 -0.33
CA ASN A 133 -6.51 -9.19 -0.86
C ASN A 133 -7.79 -8.40 -0.58
N TYR A 134 -7.92 -7.79 0.60
CA TYR A 134 -9.04 -6.91 0.93
C TYR A 134 -9.08 -5.68 0.02
N TYR A 135 -7.95 -4.99 -0.17
CA TYR A 135 -7.91 -3.82 -1.07
C TYR A 135 -8.22 -4.19 -2.51
N ASN A 136 -7.78 -5.33 -2.97
CA ASN A 136 -8.07 -5.81 -4.32
C ASN A 136 -9.54 -6.24 -4.47
N ALA A 137 -10.03 -7.13 -3.61
CA ALA A 137 -11.35 -7.72 -3.74
C ALA A 137 -12.48 -6.72 -3.42
N ALA A 138 -12.37 -5.99 -2.30
CA ALA A 138 -13.42 -5.13 -1.80
C ALA A 138 -13.35 -3.70 -2.35
N LEU A 139 -12.15 -3.15 -2.53
CA LEU A 139 -11.96 -1.76 -2.94
C LEU A 139 -11.44 -1.62 -4.38
N LYS A 140 -11.15 -2.72 -5.07
CA LYS A 140 -10.73 -2.77 -6.47
C LYS A 140 -9.39 -2.09 -6.78
N PHE A 141 -8.51 -2.00 -5.79
CA PHE A 141 -7.13 -1.58 -6.04
C PHE A 141 -6.32 -2.72 -6.65
N GLU A 142 -5.50 -2.41 -7.61
CA GLU A 142 -4.64 -3.37 -8.32
C GLU A 142 -3.16 -3.09 -8.06
N GLN A 143 -2.34 -4.14 -8.12
CA GLN A 143 -0.90 -4.02 -8.15
C GLN A 143 -0.45 -3.89 -9.60
N PRO A 144 -0.05 -2.71 -10.06
CA PRO A 144 0.33 -2.54 -11.45
C PRO A 144 1.69 -3.20 -11.74
N ALA A 145 1.77 -3.95 -12.83
CA ALA A 145 2.99 -4.67 -13.21
C ALA A 145 4.16 -3.76 -13.65
N LYS A 146 3.88 -2.49 -13.99
CA LYS A 146 4.86 -1.59 -14.63
C LYS A 146 4.85 -0.15 -14.11
N VAL A 147 3.99 0.19 -13.18
CA VAL A 147 3.91 1.53 -12.60
C VAL A 147 4.59 1.49 -11.25
N GLY A 148 5.70 2.19 -11.12
CA GLY A 148 6.40 2.39 -9.86
C GLY A 148 6.19 3.81 -9.36
N THR A 149 6.04 3.98 -8.07
CA THR A 149 6.24 5.25 -7.41
C THR A 149 7.44 5.13 -6.49
N ASN A 150 8.05 6.25 -6.15
CA ASN A 150 9.04 6.26 -5.08
C ASN A 150 8.35 5.84 -3.78
N LYS A 151 8.67 4.65 -3.30
CA LYS A 151 8.17 4.18 -2.00
C LYS A 151 8.66 5.11 -0.89
N PRO A 152 7.83 5.38 0.12
CA PRO A 152 8.30 6.10 1.30
C PRO A 152 9.49 5.36 1.90
N ARG A 153 10.59 6.07 2.16
CA ARG A 153 11.84 5.46 2.67
C ARG A 153 11.70 4.74 4.01
N TYR A 154 10.64 5.03 4.75
CA TYR A 154 10.38 4.44 6.07
C TYR A 154 9.49 3.21 6.04
N ASP A 155 9.02 2.80 4.86
CA ASP A 155 8.05 1.70 4.74
C ASP A 155 8.43 0.73 3.63
N LEU A 156 9.49 -0.05 3.88
CA LEU A 156 10.05 -1.00 2.94
C LEU A 156 9.16 -2.23 2.68
N CYS A 157 8.16 -2.45 3.51
CA CYS A 157 7.28 -3.62 3.44
C CYS A 157 5.94 -3.34 2.75
N CYS A 158 5.71 -2.10 2.28
CA CYS A 158 4.46 -1.74 1.64
C CYS A 158 4.39 -2.17 0.19
N VAL A 159 3.20 -2.60 -0.21
CA VAL A 159 2.84 -2.89 -1.59
C VAL A 159 2.12 -1.69 -2.17
N PHE A 160 2.64 -1.15 -3.28
CA PHE A 160 1.95 -0.11 -4.02
C PHE A 160 0.72 -0.69 -4.72
N MET A 161 -0.42 -0.06 -4.51
CA MET A 161 -1.67 -0.42 -5.15
C MET A 161 -2.35 0.84 -5.68
N CYS A 162 -2.93 0.77 -6.86
CA CYS A 162 -3.61 1.91 -7.47
C CYS A 162 -4.89 1.50 -8.20
N GLN A 163 -5.70 2.50 -8.50
CA GLN A 163 -6.89 2.38 -9.33
C GLN A 163 -7.05 3.64 -10.19
N ASP A 164 -7.45 3.48 -11.44
CA ASP A 164 -7.88 4.60 -12.28
C ASP A 164 -9.17 5.22 -11.73
N VAL A 165 -9.27 6.54 -11.66
CA VAL A 165 -10.43 7.22 -11.06
C VAL A 165 -11.70 7.02 -11.88
N ASN A 166 -11.61 6.81 -13.19
CA ASN A 166 -12.78 6.51 -14.00
C ASN A 166 -13.28 5.07 -13.75
N GLU A 167 -12.34 4.11 -13.58
CA GLU A 167 -12.70 2.74 -13.17
C GLU A 167 -13.27 2.71 -11.75
N LEU A 168 -12.71 3.51 -10.83
CA LEU A 168 -13.26 3.69 -9.48
C LEU A 168 -14.75 4.10 -9.54
N ARG A 169 -15.10 5.02 -10.46
CA ARG A 169 -16.49 5.50 -10.64
C ARG A 169 -17.42 4.38 -11.11
N LYS A 170 -16.98 3.55 -12.05
CA LYS A 170 -17.73 2.37 -12.52
C LYS A 170 -17.92 1.35 -11.40
N ASN A 171 -16.83 0.99 -10.73
CA ASN A 171 -16.83 0.03 -9.62
C ASN A 171 -17.77 0.47 -8.48
N ARG A 172 -17.87 1.79 -8.22
CA ARG A 172 -18.81 2.33 -7.24
C ARG A 172 -20.27 2.11 -7.64
N HIS A 173 -20.62 2.29 -8.91
CA HIS A 173 -21.97 1.98 -9.39
C HIS A 173 -22.31 0.51 -9.21
N GLU A 174 -21.40 -0.38 -9.65
CA GLU A 174 -21.58 -1.82 -9.47
C GLU A 174 -21.69 -2.23 -8.01
N TYR A 175 -20.95 -1.57 -7.12
CA TYR A 175 -21.01 -1.82 -5.69
C TYR A 175 -22.41 -1.54 -5.13
N PHE A 176 -23.01 -0.40 -5.50
CA PHE A 176 -24.35 -0.04 -5.01
C PHE A 176 -25.49 -0.79 -5.71
N ASP A 177 -25.33 -1.15 -6.97
CA ASP A 177 -26.28 -2.00 -7.69
C ASP A 177 -26.39 -3.40 -7.04
N ASN A 178 -25.32 -3.88 -6.45
CA ASN A 178 -25.25 -5.14 -5.71
C ASN A 178 -25.38 -4.99 -4.19
N PHE A 179 -25.72 -3.79 -3.70
CA PHE A 179 -25.86 -3.51 -2.27
C PHE A 179 -27.26 -3.91 -1.80
N ASN A 180 -27.41 -5.18 -1.43
CA ASN A 180 -28.61 -5.65 -0.75
C ASN A 180 -28.50 -5.31 0.74
N ILE A 181 -29.35 -4.42 1.21
CA ILE A 181 -29.55 -4.11 2.64
C ILE A 181 -30.44 -5.19 3.24
#